data_8919aa894d2f99fe61930397a22ae678
#
_entry.id   8919aa894d2f99fe61930397a22ae678
#
_cell.length_a   1.000
_cell.length_b   1.000
_cell.length_c   1.000
_cell.angle_alpha   90.00
_cell.angle_beta   90.00
_cell.angle_gamma   90.00
#
_symmetry.space_group_name_H-M   'P 1'
#
loop_
_entity.id
_entity.type
_entity.pdbx_description
1 polymer ?
#
loop_
_entity_poly.entity_id
_entity_poly.type
_entity_poly.pdbx_seq_one_letter_code
_entity_poly.pdbx_strand_id
1 'polypeptide(L)'
;MEEQHIEIVTDEGTMGTYIAHPDNGDSLPVVLFLMDAPGKRELLHSMARTIASHGYYVMLPNLYYRTTPAFELDFASKESFERMRELMMAMSNKMVSRDAQSL
;
A
#
# COMPACT_ATOMS: atom_id res chain seq x y z
N MET A 1 1.11 -4.07 18.96
CA MET A 1 0.87 -3.73 17.54
C MET A 1 1.10 -4.96 16.70
N GLU A 2 0.06 -5.41 16.02
CA GLU A 2 0.16 -6.52 15.09
C GLU A 2 0.43 -5.97 13.69
N GLU A 3 1.38 -6.58 12.99
CA GLU A 3 1.77 -6.21 11.64
C GLU A 3 1.88 -7.47 10.79
N GLN A 4 1.43 -7.40 9.55
CA GLN A 4 1.56 -8.52 8.62
C GLN A 4 1.55 -8.04 7.18
N HIS A 5 2.11 -8.86 6.30
CA HIS A 5 2.01 -8.68 4.85
C HIS A 5 1.14 -9.81 4.31
N ILE A 6 0.08 -9.44 3.60
CA ILE A 6 -0.78 -10.41 2.93
C ILE A 6 -0.82 -10.12 1.44
N GLU A 7 -1.23 -11.10 0.66
CA GLU A 7 -1.41 -10.96 -0.77
C GLU A 7 -2.90 -11.08 -1.09
N ILE A 8 -3.44 -10.03 -1.71
CA ILE A 8 -4.84 -9.97 -2.09
C ILE A 8 -4.93 -10.24 -3.58
N VAL A 9 -5.61 -11.33 -3.94
CA VAL A 9 -5.79 -11.71 -5.33
C VAL A 9 -6.89 -10.85 -5.96
N THR A 10 -6.56 -10.22 -7.09
CA THR A 10 -7.52 -9.45 -7.89
C THR A 10 -7.59 -10.04 -9.30
N ASP A 11 -8.52 -9.56 -10.12
CA ASP A 11 -8.62 -9.98 -11.53
C ASP A 11 -7.39 -9.61 -12.35
N GLU A 12 -6.57 -8.67 -11.87
CA GLU A 12 -5.42 -8.15 -12.61
C GLU A 12 -4.07 -8.54 -12.01
N GLY A 13 -4.07 -9.32 -10.95
CA GLY A 13 -2.84 -9.80 -10.31
C GLY A 13 -2.97 -9.95 -8.80
N THR A 14 -1.82 -10.03 -8.13
CA THR A 14 -1.74 -10.19 -6.69
C THR A 14 -1.20 -8.91 -6.08
N MET A 15 -2.01 -8.30 -5.22
CA MET A 15 -1.69 -7.03 -4.58
C MET A 15 -1.12 -7.26 -3.18
N GLY A 16 0.19 -7.08 -3.02
CA GLY A 16 0.85 -7.13 -1.72
C GLY A 16 0.35 -6.00 -0.83
N THR A 17 -0.08 -6.32 0.39
CA THR A 17 -0.71 -5.35 1.29
C THR A 17 -0.12 -5.48 2.68
N TYR A 18 0.35 -4.35 3.21
CA TYR A 18 0.81 -4.26 4.60
C TYR A 18 -0.37 -3.94 5.49
N ILE A 19 -0.48 -4.64 6.61
CA ILE A 19 -1.55 -4.46 7.59
C ILE A 19 -0.96 -4.15 8.94
N ALA A 20 -1.51 -3.14 9.62
CA ALA A 20 -1.17 -2.80 10.99
C ALA A 20 -2.44 -2.55 11.80
N HIS A 21 -2.51 -3.11 13.01
CA HIS A 21 -3.63 -2.88 13.92
C HIS A 21 -3.20 -3.14 15.37
N PRO A 22 -3.89 -2.53 16.37
CA PRO A 22 -3.64 -2.87 17.77
C PRO A 22 -4.03 -4.32 18.05
N ASP A 23 -3.33 -4.94 18.98
CA ASP A 23 -3.62 -6.31 19.43
C ASP A 23 -4.55 -6.29 20.65
N ASN A 24 -5.82 -5.92 20.42
CA ASN A 24 -6.79 -5.81 21.51
C ASN A 24 -8.02 -6.70 21.35
N GLY A 25 -8.08 -7.50 20.27
CA GLY A 25 -9.17 -8.45 20.04
C GLY A 25 -10.50 -7.87 19.65
N ASP A 26 -10.64 -6.55 19.56
CA ASP A 26 -11.88 -5.89 19.22
C ASP A 26 -12.02 -5.72 17.70
N SER A 27 -13.26 -5.54 17.25
CA SER A 27 -13.51 -5.11 15.87
C SER A 27 -13.11 -3.65 15.73
N LEU A 28 -12.30 -3.34 14.71
CA LEU A 28 -11.77 -2.01 14.51
C LEU A 28 -12.25 -1.41 13.18
N PRO A 29 -12.46 -0.09 13.13
CA PRO A 29 -12.70 0.57 11.85
C PRO A 29 -11.50 0.36 10.91
N VAL A 30 -11.78 0.15 9.63
CA VAL A 30 -10.75 -0.05 8.62
C VAL A 30 -10.37 1.28 8.00
N VAL A 31 -9.06 1.52 7.88
CA VAL A 31 -8.52 2.65 7.13
C VAL A 31 -7.75 2.10 5.93
N LEU A 32 -8.17 2.50 4.73
CA LEU A 32 -7.43 2.23 3.52
C LEU A 32 -6.42 3.35 3.33
N PHE A 33 -5.15 3.06 3.63
CA PHE A 33 -4.07 4.03 3.52
C PHE A 33 -3.39 3.86 2.16
N LEU A 34 -3.72 4.74 1.22
CA LEU A 34 -3.19 4.65 -0.13
C LEU A 34 -1.78 5.23 -0.17
N MET A 35 -0.87 4.51 -0.80
CA MET A 35 0.52 4.95 -0.93
C MET A 35 0.66 6.16 -1.83
N ASP A 36 1.79 6.87 -1.71
CA ASP A 36 2.18 7.93 -2.63
C ASP A 36 3.03 7.38 -3.78
N ALA A 37 3.46 8.27 -4.68
CA ALA A 37 4.21 7.89 -5.87
C ALA A 37 5.53 7.16 -5.58
N PRO A 38 6.34 7.56 -4.57
CA PRO A 38 7.55 6.81 -4.23
C PRO A 38 7.34 5.36 -3.80
N GLY A 39 6.12 4.95 -3.55
CA GLY A 39 5.78 3.57 -3.31
C GLY A 39 5.65 3.18 -1.84
N LYS A 40 5.16 1.98 -1.63
CA LYS A 40 5.01 1.37 -0.31
C LYS A 40 6.40 1.12 0.29
N ARG A 41 6.72 1.80 1.39
CA ARG A 41 8.05 1.77 2.01
C ARG A 41 7.96 2.00 3.51
N GLU A 42 9.08 1.90 4.22
CA GLU A 42 9.10 1.98 5.69
C GLU A 42 8.52 3.30 6.23
N LEU A 43 8.72 4.42 5.56
CA LEU A 43 8.09 5.67 5.97
C LEU A 43 6.57 5.53 6.03
N LEU A 44 5.96 4.93 5.01
CA LEU A 44 4.52 4.70 4.99
C LEU A 44 4.10 3.63 5.99
N HIS A 45 4.91 2.60 6.21
CA HIS A 45 4.66 1.60 7.26
C HIS A 45 4.63 2.27 8.62
N SER A 46 5.57 3.19 8.89
CA SER A 46 5.61 3.94 10.14
C SER A 46 4.36 4.81 10.33
N MET A 47 3.90 5.46 9.27
CA MET A 47 2.66 6.25 9.30
C MET A 47 1.45 5.36 9.55
N ALA A 48 1.40 4.19 8.91
CA ALA A 48 0.31 3.23 9.11
C ALA A 48 0.26 2.74 10.57
N ARG A 49 1.42 2.46 11.17
CA ARG A 49 1.50 2.08 12.59
C ARG A 49 0.97 3.19 13.50
N THR A 50 1.30 4.44 13.19
CA THR A 50 0.81 5.59 13.95
C THR A 50 -0.72 5.69 13.88
N ILE A 51 -1.29 5.54 12.68
CA ILE A 51 -2.76 5.53 12.51
C ILE A 51 -3.37 4.37 13.28
N ALA A 52 -2.80 3.18 13.16
CA ALA A 52 -3.27 1.98 13.84
C ALA A 52 -3.26 2.13 15.36
N SER A 53 -2.26 2.85 15.91
CA SER A 53 -2.15 3.07 17.35
C SER A 53 -3.32 3.83 17.94
N HIS A 54 -4.12 4.50 17.11
CA HIS A 54 -5.33 5.20 17.51
C HIS A 54 -6.60 4.32 17.41
N GLY A 55 -6.45 3.02 17.22
CA GLY A 55 -7.58 2.09 17.24
C GLY A 55 -8.13 1.74 15.86
N TYR A 56 -7.28 1.70 14.83
CA TYR A 56 -7.69 1.40 13.46
C TYR A 56 -7.00 0.15 12.92
N TYR A 57 -7.72 -0.55 12.03
CA TYR A 57 -7.16 -1.62 11.22
C TYR A 57 -6.75 -0.98 9.89
N VAL A 58 -5.42 -0.82 9.68
CA VAL A 58 -4.88 -0.08 8.55
C VAL A 58 -4.41 -1.05 7.47
N MET A 59 -4.86 -0.82 6.24
CA MET A 59 -4.44 -1.56 5.05
C MET A 59 -3.71 -0.63 4.10
N LEU A 60 -2.44 -0.96 3.80
CA LEU A 60 -1.57 -0.20 2.89
C LEU A 60 -1.18 -1.10 1.72
N PRO A 61 -1.88 -1.02 0.59
CA PRO A 61 -1.60 -1.87 -0.56
C PRO A 61 -0.49 -1.32 -1.45
N ASN A 62 0.21 -2.22 -2.15
CA ASN A 62 1.06 -1.86 -3.26
C ASN A 62 0.19 -1.61 -4.50
N LEU A 63 -0.06 -0.36 -4.83
CA LEU A 63 -0.92 0.02 -5.94
C LEU A 63 -0.25 -0.17 -7.32
N TYR A 64 1.06 -0.44 -7.34
CA TYR A 64 1.78 -0.76 -8.58
C TYR A 64 1.82 -2.26 -8.89
N TYR A 65 1.02 -3.08 -8.24
CA TYR A 65 1.10 -4.54 -8.32
C TYR A 65 0.90 -5.11 -9.73
N ARG A 66 0.17 -4.41 -10.61
CA ARG A 66 -0.04 -4.84 -12.00
C ARG A 66 1.27 -4.88 -12.78
N THR A 67 2.22 -4.03 -12.41
CA THR A 67 3.49 -3.84 -13.10
C THR A 67 4.66 -4.43 -12.32
N THR A 68 4.66 -4.27 -11.00
CA THR A 68 5.77 -4.73 -10.17
C THR A 68 5.28 -5.18 -8.79
N PRO A 69 5.82 -6.28 -8.23
CA PRO A 69 5.47 -6.74 -6.90
C PRO A 69 5.96 -5.82 -5.79
N ALA A 70 6.98 -4.99 -6.07
CA ALA A 70 7.51 -4.05 -5.10
C ALA A 70 8.20 -2.90 -5.83
N PHE A 71 8.02 -1.69 -5.32
CA PHE A 71 8.74 -0.52 -5.80
C PHE A 71 8.96 0.44 -4.62
N GLU A 72 10.20 0.87 -4.47
CA GLU A 72 10.57 1.94 -3.55
C GLU A 72 11.50 2.89 -4.30
N LEU A 73 11.17 4.19 -4.28
CA LEU A 73 11.97 5.19 -4.96
C LEU A 73 13.34 5.36 -4.29
N ASP A 74 14.39 5.26 -5.09
CA ASP A 74 15.73 5.69 -4.70
C ASP A 74 15.91 7.15 -5.08
N PHE A 75 15.87 8.05 -4.09
CA PHE A 75 15.95 9.49 -4.31
C PHE A 75 17.29 9.96 -4.90
N ALA A 76 18.31 9.11 -4.88
CA ALA A 76 19.62 9.41 -5.47
C ALA A 76 19.76 8.90 -6.90
N SER A 77 18.76 8.18 -7.43
CA SER A 77 18.80 7.54 -8.75
C SER A 77 17.85 8.21 -9.72
N LYS A 78 18.39 8.76 -10.80
CA LYS A 78 17.58 9.30 -11.90
C LYS A 78 16.73 8.20 -12.57
N GLU A 79 17.29 7.01 -12.72
CA GLU A 79 16.57 5.87 -13.31
C GLU A 79 15.38 5.47 -12.45
N SER A 80 15.51 5.55 -11.13
CA SER A 80 14.42 5.26 -10.20
C SER A 80 13.27 6.26 -10.35
N PHE A 81 13.56 7.54 -10.53
CA PHE A 81 12.56 8.56 -10.81
C PHE A 81 11.84 8.30 -12.14
N GLU A 82 12.58 7.90 -13.16
CA GLU A 82 11.98 7.55 -14.46
C GLU A 82 11.05 6.34 -14.33
N ARG A 83 11.47 5.34 -13.57
CA ARG A 83 10.63 4.16 -13.30
C ARG A 83 9.36 4.53 -12.52
N MET A 84 9.47 5.39 -11.52
CA MET A 84 8.33 5.89 -10.77
C MET A 84 7.33 6.58 -11.71
N ARG A 85 7.84 7.41 -12.61
CA ARG A 85 6.98 8.10 -13.59
C ARG A 85 6.24 7.11 -14.48
N GLU A 86 6.92 6.07 -14.98
CA GLU A 86 6.28 5.02 -15.77
C GLU A 86 5.17 4.33 -14.99
N LEU A 87 5.42 4.00 -13.73
CA LEU A 87 4.44 3.35 -12.87
C LEU A 87 3.22 4.23 -12.63
N MET A 88 3.44 5.53 -12.38
CA MET A 88 2.35 6.49 -12.19
C MET A 88 1.50 6.63 -13.44
N MET A 89 2.13 6.71 -14.61
CA MET A 89 1.43 6.88 -15.88
C MET A 89 0.63 5.64 -16.28
N ALA A 90 0.98 4.48 -15.76
CA ALA A 90 0.23 3.24 -15.99
C ALA A 90 -1.01 3.11 -15.11
N MET A 91 -1.21 4.02 -14.15
CA MET A 91 -2.34 4.00 -13.22
C MET A 91 -3.43 4.97 -13.62
N SER A 92 -4.65 4.70 -13.16
CA SER A 92 -5.80 5.59 -13.29
C SER A 92 -6.62 5.58 -12.01
N ASN A 93 -7.45 6.60 -11.81
CA ASN A 93 -8.37 6.66 -10.67
C ASN A 93 -9.33 5.47 -10.67
N LYS A 94 -9.74 5.00 -11.83
CA LYS A 94 -10.60 3.83 -11.96
C LYS A 94 -9.92 2.56 -11.45
N MET A 95 -8.63 2.39 -11.75
CA MET A 95 -7.83 1.26 -11.26
C MET A 95 -7.70 1.29 -9.75
N VAL A 96 -7.39 2.45 -9.17
CA VAL A 96 -7.29 2.63 -7.73
C VAL A 96 -8.63 2.33 -7.04
N SER A 97 -9.73 2.78 -7.61
CA SER A 97 -11.07 2.51 -7.09
C SER A 97 -11.38 1.01 -7.08
N ARG A 98 -11.03 0.28 -8.13
CA ARG A 98 -11.18 -1.18 -8.17
C ARG A 98 -10.33 -1.87 -7.10
N ASP A 99 -9.09 -1.40 -6.92
CA ASP A 99 -8.19 -1.97 -5.92
C ASP A 99 -8.75 -1.77 -4.52
N ALA A 100 -9.27 -0.59 -4.22
CA ALA A 100 -9.90 -0.31 -2.95
C ALA A 100 -11.09 -1.24 -2.67
N GLN A 101 -11.86 -1.58 -3.70
CA GLN A 101 -12.99 -2.51 -3.57
C GLN A 101 -12.53 -3.95 -3.30
N SER A 102 -11.31 -4.31 -3.68
CA SER A 102 -10.74 -5.63 -3.44
C SER A 102 -10.21 -5.80 -2.02
N LEU A 103 -9.98 -4.70 -1.33
CA LEU A 103 -9.51 -4.69 0.06
C LEU A 103 -10.68 -4.90 1.03
#